data_c28a8e570c36b676bd71620fb7732c60
#
_entry.id   c28a8e570c36b676bd71620fb7732c60
#
_cell.length_a   1.000
_cell.length_b   1.000
_cell.length_c   1.000
_cell.angle_alpha   90.00
_cell.angle_beta   90.00
_cell.angle_gamma   90.00
#
_symmetry.space_group_name_H-M   'P 1'
#
loop_
_entity.id
_entity.type
_entity.pdbx_description
1 polymer ?
#
loop_
_entity_poly.entity_id
_entity_poly.type
_entity_poly.pdbx_seq_one_letter_code
_entity_poly.pdbx_strand_id
1 'polypeptide(L)' 'MNKGIKGRVIATFVVEKDGSITDIEIVKSVHPLLDNETIRVLGTMPKWIPGTQDGSPVRVKYTVPLTYNFTEE' A
#
# COMPACT_ATOMS: atom_id res chain seq x y z
N MET A 1 0.11 27.34 2.77
CA MET A 1 0.27 27.00 2.10
C MET A 1 0.98 25.99 1.79
N ASN A 2 0.64 25.27 1.23
CA ASN A 2 1.24 24.16 0.91
C ASN A 2 2.15 24.35 -0.15
N LYS A 3 3.20 23.77 -0.16
CA LYS A 3 4.18 23.97 -1.16
C LYS A 3 4.26 22.85 -2.10
N GLY A 4 3.40 21.95 -2.03
CA GLY A 4 3.53 20.75 -2.79
C GLY A 4 4.29 19.73 -2.02
N ILE A 5 3.74 18.53 -1.96
CA ILE A 5 4.35 17.42 -1.26
C ILE A 5 4.64 16.35 -2.30
N LYS A 6 5.91 15.99 -2.42
CA LYS A 6 6.35 15.00 -3.38
C LYS A 6 7.13 13.93 -2.68
N GLY A 7 7.03 12.73 -3.17
CA GLY A 7 7.86 11.68 -2.65
C GLY A 7 7.29 10.32 -2.96
N ARG A 8 8.07 9.32 -2.61
CA ARG A 8 7.69 7.93 -2.82
C ARG A 8 7.61 7.27 -1.46
N VAL A 9 6.42 6.80 -1.15
CA VAL A 9 6.18 6.01 0.06
C VAL A 9 6.29 4.54 -0.36
N ILE A 10 7.05 3.77 0.39
CA ILE A 10 7.14 2.34 0.11
C ILE A 10 6.41 1.62 1.23
N ALA A 11 5.44 0.81 0.84
CA ALA A 11 4.63 0.08 1.79
C ALA A 11 4.65 -1.39 1.47
N THR A 12 4.46 -2.20 2.50
CA THR A 12 4.27 -3.63 2.33
C THR A 12 2.91 -4.02 2.87
N PHE A 13 2.37 -5.08 2.33
CA PHE A 13 1.13 -5.65 2.84
C PHE A 13 1.08 -7.11 2.46
N VAL A 14 0.18 -7.83 3.10
CA VAL A 14 0.01 -9.24 2.83
C VAL A 14 -1.35 -9.44 2.17
N VAL A 15 -1.37 -10.20 1.09
CA VAL A 15 -2.62 -10.66 0.49
C VAL A 15 -2.88 -12.05 1.05
N GLU A 16 -3.97 -12.19 1.79
CA GLU A 16 -4.30 -13.44 2.45
C GLU A 16 -4.89 -14.41 1.45
N LYS A 17 -5.10 -15.63 1.90
CA LYS A 17 -5.62 -16.69 1.03
C LYS A 17 -6.99 -16.36 0.46
N ASP A 18 -7.76 -15.54 1.16
CA ASP A 18 -9.08 -15.14 0.69
C ASP A 18 -9.04 -13.83 -0.10
N GLY A 19 -7.85 -13.28 -0.33
CA GLY A 19 -7.70 -12.04 -1.07
C GLY A 19 -7.74 -10.78 -0.23
N SER A 20 -7.98 -10.89 1.07
CA SER A 20 -8.00 -9.70 1.91
C SER A 20 -6.59 -9.17 2.14
N ILE A 21 -6.48 -7.88 2.42
CA ILE A 21 -5.21 -7.23 2.63
C ILE A 21 -5.01 -6.99 4.11
N THR A 22 -3.87 -7.46 4.63
CA THR A 22 -3.54 -7.36 6.04
C THR A 22 -2.09 -6.91 6.21
N ASP A 23 -1.71 -6.63 7.45
CA ASP A 23 -0.31 -6.31 7.82
C ASP A 23 0.26 -5.20 6.95
N ILE A 24 -0.49 -4.11 6.81
CA ILE A 24 -0.04 -2.96 6.05
C ILE A 24 1.00 -2.21 6.86
N GLU A 25 2.19 -2.03 6.29
CA GLU A 25 3.27 -1.34 6.96
C GLU A 25 3.93 -0.34 6.02
N ILE A 26 4.37 0.79 6.56
CA ILE A 26 5.13 1.77 5.80
C ILE A 26 6.61 1.46 6.03
N VAL A 27 7.29 1.07 4.96
CA VAL A 27 8.70 0.73 5.03
C VAL A 27 9.55 1.98 4.87
N LYS A 28 9.14 2.87 3.97
CA LYS A 28 9.85 4.13 3.77
C LYS A 28 8.86 5.26 3.82
N SER A 29 9.02 6.12 4.81
CA SER A 29 8.13 7.24 5.04
C SER A 29 8.70 8.49 4.39
N VAL A 30 7.82 9.34 3.91
CA VAL A 30 8.20 10.64 3.38
C VAL A 30 7.57 11.74 4.22
N HIS A 31 6.30 11.58 4.53
CA HIS A 31 5.55 12.61 5.25
C HIS A 31 4.36 11.93 5.91
N PRO A 32 4.03 12.30 7.16
CA PRO A 32 2.94 11.62 7.85
C PRO A 32 1.62 11.64 7.10
N LEU A 33 1.32 12.72 6.39
CA LEU A 33 0.07 12.80 5.63
C LEU A 33 0.05 11.77 4.51
N LEU A 34 1.19 11.58 3.84
CA LEU A 34 1.27 10.59 2.78
C LEU A 34 1.22 9.18 3.34
N ASP A 35 1.84 8.95 4.49
CA ASP A 35 1.81 7.64 5.12
C ASP A 35 0.39 7.27 5.50
N ASN A 36 -0.34 8.20 6.11
CA ASN A 36 -1.73 7.96 6.51
C ASN A 36 -2.61 7.69 5.29
N GLU A 37 -2.39 8.46 4.22
CA GLU A 37 -3.16 8.27 3.01
C GLU A 37 -2.88 6.90 2.39
N THR A 38 -1.63 6.47 2.41
CA THR A 38 -1.25 5.17 1.88
C THR A 38 -1.96 4.05 2.65
N ILE A 39 -1.94 4.14 3.97
CA ILE A 39 -2.59 3.14 4.79
C ILE A 39 -4.09 3.12 4.52
N ARG A 40 -4.70 4.30 4.40
CA ARG A 40 -6.13 4.39 4.14
C ARG A 40 -6.48 3.76 2.80
N VAL A 41 -5.72 4.09 1.76
CA VAL A 41 -5.98 3.58 0.42
C VAL A 41 -5.84 2.07 0.38
N LEU A 42 -4.75 1.56 0.94
CA LEU A 42 -4.52 0.11 0.93
C LEU A 42 -5.59 -0.62 1.75
N GLY A 43 -6.03 -0.02 2.83
CA GLY A 43 -7.03 -0.64 3.69
C GLY A 43 -8.43 -0.65 3.09
N THR A 44 -8.68 0.19 2.07
CA THR A 44 -10.00 0.27 1.46
C THR A 44 -10.07 -0.41 0.09
N MET A 45 -8.96 -0.98 -0.36
CA MET A 45 -8.96 -1.65 -1.65
C MET A 45 -9.82 -2.91 -1.61
N PRO A 46 -10.45 -3.24 -2.74
CA PRO A 46 -11.19 -4.50 -2.80
C PRO A 46 -10.24 -5.68 -2.69
N LYS A 47 -10.81 -6.85 -2.53
CA LYS A 47 -10.00 -8.05 -2.42
C LYS A 47 -9.17 -8.26 -3.66
N TRP A 48 -7.97 -8.73 -3.44
CA TRP A 48 -7.05 -9.07 -4.52
C TRP A 48 -7.19 -10.54 -4.84
N ILE A 49 -6.68 -10.91 -6.00
CA ILE A 49 -6.59 -12.33 -6.36
C ILE A 49 -5.37 -12.87 -5.62
N PRO A 50 -5.54 -13.86 -4.73
CA PRO A 50 -4.39 -14.37 -3.99
C PRO A 50 -3.45 -15.14 -4.89
N GLY A 51 -2.18 -15.20 -4.48
CA GLY A 51 -1.22 -16.03 -5.16
C GLY A 51 -1.59 -17.49 -4.99
N THR A 52 -1.09 -18.33 -5.89
CA THR A 52 -1.34 -19.75 -5.79
C THR A 52 -0.01 -20.51 -5.85
N GLN A 53 0.00 -21.65 -5.22
CA GLN A 53 1.11 -22.59 -5.30
C GLN A 53 0.52 -23.97 -5.40
N ASP A 54 0.88 -24.67 -6.47
CA ASP A 54 0.34 -26.01 -6.75
C ASP A 54 -1.19 -26.00 -6.76
N GLY A 55 -1.75 -24.91 -7.28
CA GLY A 55 -3.20 -24.78 -7.40
C GLY A 55 -3.93 -24.34 -6.15
N SER A 56 -3.22 -24.10 -5.06
CA SER A 56 -3.85 -23.70 -3.79
C SER A 56 -3.51 -22.25 -3.45
N PRO A 57 -4.44 -21.48 -2.91
CA PRO A 57 -4.16 -20.10 -2.51
C PRO A 57 -3.15 -20.06 -1.38
N VAL A 58 -2.24 -19.08 -1.43
CA VAL A 58 -1.24 -18.87 -0.39
C VAL A 58 -1.17 -17.40 -0.05
N ARG A 59 -0.72 -17.10 1.18
CA ARG A 59 -0.43 -15.74 1.58
C ARG A 59 0.81 -15.26 0.85
N VAL A 60 0.78 -14.02 0.39
CA VAL A 60 1.94 -13.44 -0.27
C VAL A 60 2.14 -12.02 0.25
N LYS A 61 3.37 -11.68 0.56
CA LYS A 61 3.72 -10.32 0.98
C LYS A 61 4.20 -9.55 -0.23
N TYR A 62 3.61 -8.38 -0.44
CA TYR A 62 3.97 -7.51 -1.54
C TYR A 62 4.61 -6.24 -1.02
N THR A 63 5.52 -5.70 -1.80
CA THR A 63 6.13 -4.39 -1.54
C THR A 63 5.75 -3.50 -2.72
N VAL A 64 5.13 -2.36 -2.42
CA VAL A 64 4.68 -1.46 -3.48
C VAL A 64 5.16 -0.06 -3.22
N PRO A 65 5.66 0.63 -4.26
CA PRO A 65 5.97 2.04 -4.15
C PRO A 65 4.77 2.86 -4.59
N LEU A 66 4.47 3.91 -3.83
CA LEU A 66 3.42 4.85 -4.20
C LEU A 66 4.05 6.22 -4.33
N THR A 67 4.00 6.77 -5.53
CA THR A 67 4.57 8.07 -5.79
C THR A 67 3.48 9.11 -5.67
N TYR A 68 3.75 10.13 -4.86
CA TYR A 68 2.83 11.22 -4.63
C TYR A 68 3.41 12.51 -5.17
N ASN A 69 2.54 13.33 -5.71
CA ASN A 69 2.93 14.63 -6.22
C ASN A 69 1.74 15.55 -6.06
N PHE A 70 1.63 16.16 -4.89
CA PHE A 70 0.55 17.09 -4.61
C PHE A 70 1.09 18.50 -4.79
N THR A 71 0.45 19.28 -5.63
CA THR A 71 0.81 20.66 -5.79
C THR A 71 -0.39 21.52 -5.47
N GLU A 72 -0.09 22.70 -4.96
CA GLU A 72 -1.14 23.63 -4.64
C GLU A 72 -1.45 24.48 -5.85
N GLU A 73 -2.73 24.69 -6.08
CA GLU A 73 -3.16 25.49 -7.23
C GLU A 73 -3.24 26.98 -6.86
#